data_a5f5ac8ea1905da845ad8b68520c0fac
#
_entry.id   a5f5ac8ea1905da845ad8b68520c0fac
#
_cell.length_a   1.000
_cell.length_b   1.000
_cell.length_c   1.000
_cell.angle_alpha   90.00
_cell.angle_beta   90.00
_cell.angle_gamma   90.00
#
_symmetry.space_group_name_H-M   'P 1'
#
loop_
_entity.id
_entity.type
_entity.pdbx_description
1 polymer ?
#
loop_
_entity_poly.entity_id
_entity_poly.type
_entity_poly.pdbx_seq_one_letter_code
_entity_poly.pdbx_strand_id
1 'polypeptide(L)'
;MFDCVIVMAGSGSRSGLGYNKALLNIGGMELFMHSVKTFSEIDECNKIILVTNINDAGIVKDIIKKYPYKTEIVIGGSRRQDSALEGVNAATSDIVLIHDAARPFVLKDDILNLYKTVQKTSNWATLASKVIDTIKEINDSAKTLTRDNLYAISTPQAVIKDEYINYVNDLSHTNLLDDMQPLEIIKGKKPEIIISSNNNFKITTKSDIEYAKYLLEGNNKMDYRSGLGYDIHRLGKNRKLILCGVEIESEFGLVGHSDADVVLHAIMNALLGAASLGDIGEYFPDSDPKYKDIDSKILFKEVMNLLDNEGYKVANLDVSIICQRPKLLKYKPLMKKVLVDLLKISEDKINIKANTNEGMDAIGKGLAIACLANVLICK
;
A
#
# COMPACT_ATOMS: atom_id res chain seq x y z
N MET A 1 -26.11 25.18 5.60
CA MET A 1 -25.70 23.76 5.56
C MET A 1 -26.00 23.19 4.19
N PHE A 2 -25.38 22.10 3.81
CA PHE A 2 -25.59 21.39 2.56
C PHE A 2 -25.75 19.89 2.80
N ASP A 3 -26.38 19.19 1.87
CA ASP A 3 -26.40 17.74 1.87
C ASP A 3 -25.43 17.20 0.80
N CYS A 4 -24.81 16.05 1.05
CA CYS A 4 -23.92 15.37 0.11
C CYS A 4 -24.61 14.14 -0.48
N VAL A 5 -24.59 13.99 -1.81
CA VAL A 5 -25.06 12.82 -2.54
C VAL A 5 -23.85 12.13 -3.16
N ILE A 6 -23.52 10.93 -2.67
CA ILE A 6 -22.42 10.11 -3.20
C ILE A 6 -22.99 9.07 -4.14
N VAL A 7 -22.73 9.21 -5.45
CA VAL A 7 -23.26 8.32 -6.49
C VAL A 7 -22.34 7.13 -6.70
N MET A 8 -22.85 5.92 -6.47
CA MET A 8 -22.13 4.65 -6.57
C MET A 8 -22.95 3.51 -7.20
N ALA A 9 -24.05 3.82 -7.90
CA ALA A 9 -24.94 2.82 -8.49
C ALA A 9 -24.39 2.14 -9.76
N GLY A 10 -23.24 2.54 -10.29
CA GLY A 10 -22.62 1.99 -11.49
C GLY A 10 -22.10 0.57 -11.29
N SER A 11 -22.25 -0.28 -12.34
CA SER A 11 -21.83 -1.70 -12.33
C SER A 11 -20.31 -1.94 -12.32
N GLY A 12 -19.49 -0.91 -12.50
CA GLY A 12 -18.03 -1.04 -12.52
C GLY A 12 -17.45 -1.76 -13.75
N SER A 13 -18.22 -1.99 -14.81
CA SER A 13 -17.84 -2.79 -15.99
C SER A 13 -16.49 -2.40 -16.62
N ARG A 14 -16.11 -1.13 -16.60
CA ARG A 14 -14.84 -0.60 -17.16
C ARG A 14 -13.60 -0.90 -16.31
N SER A 15 -13.74 -1.26 -15.05
CA SER A 15 -12.62 -1.56 -14.17
C SER A 15 -12.06 -2.97 -14.32
N GLY A 16 -12.80 -3.87 -14.97
CA GLY A 16 -12.45 -5.29 -15.13
C GLY A 16 -12.49 -6.10 -13.82
N LEU A 17 -13.08 -5.57 -12.75
CA LEU A 17 -13.13 -6.23 -11.43
C LEU A 17 -14.25 -7.24 -11.28
N GLY A 18 -15.27 -7.22 -12.16
CA GLY A 18 -16.45 -8.09 -12.03
C GLY A 18 -17.45 -7.68 -10.95
N TYR A 19 -17.16 -6.61 -10.20
CA TYR A 19 -18.02 -6.02 -9.16
C TYR A 19 -17.90 -4.50 -9.13
N ASN A 20 -18.75 -3.84 -8.33
CA ASN A 20 -18.75 -2.38 -8.19
C ASN A 20 -17.46 -1.90 -7.54
N LYS A 21 -16.65 -1.13 -8.28
CA LYS A 21 -15.36 -0.62 -7.80
C LYS A 21 -15.46 0.28 -6.57
N ALA A 22 -16.62 0.90 -6.28
CA ALA A 22 -16.82 1.68 -5.08
C ALA A 22 -16.67 0.85 -3.80
N LEU A 23 -16.87 -0.48 -3.90
CA LEU A 23 -16.72 -1.45 -2.81
C LEU A 23 -15.28 -1.97 -2.65
N LEU A 24 -14.36 -1.59 -3.52
CA LEU A 24 -12.95 -2.01 -3.45
C LEU A 24 -12.32 -1.44 -2.19
N ASN A 25 -11.68 -2.30 -1.38
CA ASN A 25 -10.91 -1.87 -0.22
C ASN A 25 -9.52 -1.38 -0.65
N ILE A 26 -9.18 -0.15 -0.29
CA ILE A 26 -7.87 0.47 -0.53
C ILE A 26 -7.51 1.28 0.74
N GLY A 27 -6.32 1.08 1.26
CA GLY A 27 -5.86 1.77 2.46
C GLY A 27 -6.67 1.41 3.71
N GLY A 28 -7.14 0.16 3.79
CA GLY A 28 -7.90 -0.36 4.92
C GLY A 28 -9.38 0.07 4.96
N MET A 29 -9.88 0.77 3.93
CA MET A 29 -11.24 1.29 3.86
C MET A 29 -11.82 1.10 2.45
N GLU A 30 -13.13 0.88 2.32
CA GLU A 30 -13.79 0.81 1.01
C GLU A 30 -13.75 2.17 0.31
N LEU A 31 -13.58 2.17 -1.01
CA LEU A 31 -13.30 3.35 -1.81
C LEU A 31 -14.28 4.51 -1.56
N PHE A 32 -15.59 4.22 -1.53
CA PHE A 32 -16.61 5.25 -1.27
C PHE A 32 -16.53 5.83 0.15
N MET A 33 -16.02 5.05 1.11
CA MET A 33 -15.92 5.47 2.51
C MET A 33 -14.86 6.55 2.74
N HIS A 34 -13.86 6.67 1.87
CA HIS A 34 -12.90 7.79 1.91
C HIS A 34 -13.62 9.13 1.72
N SER A 35 -14.53 9.21 0.74
CA SER A 35 -15.36 10.40 0.54
C SER A 35 -16.34 10.61 1.71
N VAL A 36 -17.00 9.55 2.19
CA VAL A 36 -17.89 9.64 3.38
C VAL A 36 -17.14 10.23 4.56
N LYS A 37 -15.93 9.75 4.85
CA LYS A 37 -15.07 10.29 5.91
C LYS A 37 -14.82 11.78 5.72
N THR A 38 -14.36 12.20 4.54
CA THR A 38 -14.06 13.62 4.26
C THR A 38 -15.28 14.52 4.46
N PHE A 39 -16.45 14.11 3.94
CA PHE A 39 -17.68 14.89 4.11
C PHE A 39 -18.18 14.91 5.55
N SER A 40 -18.05 13.80 6.29
CA SER A 40 -18.48 13.69 7.69
C SER A 40 -17.69 14.55 8.67
N GLU A 41 -16.49 14.98 8.25
CA GLU A 41 -15.62 15.86 9.04
C GLU A 41 -15.85 17.36 8.76
N ILE A 42 -16.92 17.72 8.03
CA ILE A 42 -17.31 19.09 7.68
C ILE A 42 -18.60 19.45 8.44
N ASP A 43 -18.54 20.44 9.32
CA ASP A 43 -19.66 20.86 10.17
C ASP A 43 -20.86 21.35 9.37
N GLU A 44 -20.63 21.95 8.19
CA GLU A 44 -21.68 22.40 7.29
C GLU A 44 -22.39 21.28 6.53
N CYS A 45 -21.84 20.05 6.53
CA CYS A 45 -22.47 18.88 5.92
C CYS A 45 -23.56 18.33 6.84
N ASN A 46 -24.81 18.55 6.49
CA ASN A 46 -25.95 18.15 7.29
C ASN A 46 -26.27 16.66 7.15
N LYS A 47 -26.18 16.10 5.91
CA LYS A 47 -26.57 14.74 5.59
C LYS A 47 -25.70 14.15 4.47
N ILE A 48 -25.37 12.87 4.57
CA ILE A 48 -24.68 12.13 3.53
C ILE A 48 -25.60 11.03 3.00
N ILE A 49 -25.90 11.09 1.72
CA ILE A 49 -26.81 10.18 1.01
C ILE A 49 -25.99 9.32 0.06
N LEU A 50 -26.03 8.01 0.25
CA LEU A 50 -25.34 7.01 -0.59
C LEU A 50 -26.31 6.45 -1.62
N VAL A 51 -26.09 6.75 -2.88
CA VAL A 51 -26.95 6.24 -3.98
C VAL A 51 -26.31 5.02 -4.59
N THR A 52 -26.86 3.84 -4.30
CA THR A 52 -26.35 2.55 -4.75
C THR A 52 -27.36 1.82 -5.64
N ASN A 53 -26.95 0.77 -6.34
CA ASN A 53 -27.88 -0.13 -7.02
C ASN A 53 -28.51 -1.13 -6.03
N ILE A 54 -29.61 -1.72 -6.41
CA ILE A 54 -30.38 -2.64 -5.56
C ILE A 54 -29.57 -3.87 -5.11
N ASN A 55 -28.68 -4.37 -5.97
CA ASN A 55 -27.88 -5.57 -5.68
C ASN A 55 -26.79 -5.30 -4.62
N ASP A 56 -26.23 -4.10 -4.60
CA ASP A 56 -25.16 -3.71 -3.68
C ASP A 56 -25.69 -3.16 -2.35
N ALA A 57 -26.97 -2.79 -2.26
CA ALA A 57 -27.54 -2.08 -1.10
C ALA A 57 -27.33 -2.84 0.23
N GLY A 58 -27.47 -4.17 0.21
CA GLY A 58 -27.21 -5.00 1.40
C GLY A 58 -25.77 -4.94 1.86
N ILE A 59 -24.83 -5.04 0.91
CA ILE A 59 -23.38 -4.98 1.16
C ILE A 59 -23.00 -3.60 1.69
N VAL A 60 -23.50 -2.53 1.07
CA VAL A 60 -23.25 -1.15 1.50
C VAL A 60 -23.77 -0.93 2.93
N LYS A 61 -24.97 -1.43 3.25
CA LYS A 61 -25.54 -1.36 4.59
C LYS A 61 -24.66 -2.05 5.65
N ASP A 62 -24.05 -3.19 5.31
CA ASP A 62 -23.19 -3.91 6.24
C ASP A 62 -21.81 -3.25 6.37
N ILE A 63 -21.32 -2.62 5.31
CA ILE A 63 -20.07 -1.84 5.36
C ILE A 63 -20.23 -0.63 6.28
N ILE A 64 -21.26 0.21 6.08
CA ILE A 64 -21.42 1.45 6.85
C ILE A 64 -21.61 1.21 8.35
N LYS A 65 -22.16 0.06 8.77
CA LYS A 65 -22.25 -0.31 10.19
C LYS A 65 -20.89 -0.42 10.91
N LYS A 66 -19.81 -0.63 10.16
CA LYS A 66 -18.45 -0.74 10.70
C LYS A 66 -17.85 0.63 11.05
N TYR A 67 -18.48 1.71 10.61
CA TYR A 67 -17.97 3.07 10.72
C TYR A 67 -18.91 3.97 11.52
N PRO A 68 -18.42 5.00 12.23
CA PRO A 68 -19.22 5.87 13.08
C PRO A 68 -20.01 6.96 12.31
N TYR A 69 -20.03 6.89 10.96
CA TYR A 69 -20.59 7.94 10.12
C TYR A 69 -22.10 7.75 9.88
N LYS A 70 -22.87 8.84 10.02
CA LYS A 70 -24.31 8.82 9.74
C LYS A 70 -24.54 8.99 8.25
N THR A 71 -25.13 7.99 7.62
CA THR A 71 -25.43 7.98 6.19
C THR A 71 -26.84 7.43 5.94
N GLU A 72 -27.46 7.86 4.84
CA GLU A 72 -28.73 7.31 4.34
C GLU A 72 -28.48 6.60 3.01
N ILE A 73 -29.13 5.45 2.78
CA ILE A 73 -29.02 4.70 1.54
C ILE A 73 -30.26 4.94 0.70
N VAL A 74 -30.04 5.29 -0.57
CA VAL A 74 -31.07 5.46 -1.60
C VAL A 74 -30.75 4.54 -2.77
N ILE A 75 -31.77 3.96 -3.39
CA ILE A 75 -31.61 3.13 -4.59
C ILE A 75 -31.59 4.04 -5.81
N GLY A 76 -30.54 3.95 -6.61
CA GLY A 76 -30.36 4.74 -7.82
C GLY A 76 -31.16 4.19 -9.01
N GLY A 77 -31.27 5.01 -10.05
CA GLY A 77 -31.92 4.67 -11.30
C GLY A 77 -31.00 3.99 -12.31
N SER A 78 -31.48 3.87 -13.55
CA SER A 78 -30.80 3.16 -14.64
C SER A 78 -29.59 3.92 -15.21
N ARG A 79 -29.64 5.25 -15.21
CA ARG A 79 -28.56 6.14 -15.67
C ARG A 79 -27.93 6.86 -14.48
N ARG A 80 -26.73 7.43 -14.70
CA ARG A 80 -26.05 8.22 -13.66
C ARG A 80 -26.91 9.42 -13.22
N GLN A 81 -27.51 10.13 -14.17
CA GLN A 81 -28.40 11.26 -13.89
C GLN A 81 -29.64 10.87 -13.07
N ASP A 82 -30.26 9.71 -13.37
CA ASP A 82 -31.40 9.21 -12.62
C ASP A 82 -30.99 8.91 -11.17
N SER A 83 -29.81 8.31 -10.99
CA SER A 83 -29.25 8.01 -9.66
C SER A 83 -28.94 9.31 -8.89
N ALA A 84 -28.37 10.33 -9.53
CA ALA A 84 -28.14 11.61 -8.92
C ALA A 84 -29.46 12.31 -8.50
N LEU A 85 -30.46 12.25 -9.36
CA LEU A 85 -31.81 12.79 -9.10
C LEU A 85 -32.46 12.14 -7.88
N GLU A 86 -32.41 10.81 -7.75
CA GLU A 86 -32.93 10.10 -6.58
C GLU A 86 -32.21 10.54 -5.28
N GLY A 87 -30.91 10.72 -5.34
CA GLY A 87 -30.14 11.25 -4.21
C GLY A 87 -30.52 12.68 -3.84
N VAL A 88 -30.69 13.55 -4.83
CA VAL A 88 -31.10 14.96 -4.62
C VAL A 88 -32.54 15.04 -4.09
N ASN A 89 -33.44 14.19 -4.54
CA ASN A 89 -34.81 14.09 -3.99
C ASN A 89 -34.83 13.75 -2.50
N ALA A 90 -33.91 12.91 -2.03
CA ALA A 90 -33.78 12.52 -0.63
C ALA A 90 -33.07 13.59 0.24
N ALA A 91 -32.47 14.59 -0.38
CA ALA A 91 -31.81 15.69 0.33
C ALA A 91 -32.82 16.59 1.03
N THR A 92 -32.39 17.25 2.11
CA THR A 92 -33.19 18.17 2.93
C THR A 92 -32.69 19.61 2.86
N SER A 93 -31.45 19.81 2.50
CA SER A 93 -30.82 21.15 2.34
C SER A 93 -31.08 21.73 0.94
N ASP A 94 -31.14 23.07 0.85
CA ASP A 94 -31.33 23.78 -0.43
C ASP A 94 -30.15 23.64 -1.39
N ILE A 95 -28.95 23.45 -0.82
CA ILE A 95 -27.72 23.22 -1.60
C ILE A 95 -27.33 21.75 -1.45
N VAL A 96 -27.09 21.09 -2.57
CA VAL A 96 -26.69 19.69 -2.62
C VAL A 96 -25.38 19.55 -3.39
N LEU A 97 -24.44 18.82 -2.82
CA LEU A 97 -23.18 18.47 -3.46
C LEU A 97 -23.23 17.04 -3.97
N ILE A 98 -23.16 16.85 -5.28
CA ILE A 98 -23.20 15.54 -5.96
C ILE A 98 -21.76 15.10 -6.21
N HIS A 99 -21.40 13.91 -5.71
CA HIS A 99 -20.04 13.40 -5.77
C HIS A 99 -19.97 11.97 -6.28
N ASP A 100 -18.97 11.69 -7.14
CA ASP A 100 -18.69 10.33 -7.62
C ASP A 100 -17.91 9.54 -6.54
N ALA A 101 -18.43 8.43 -6.05
CA ALA A 101 -17.74 7.54 -5.11
C ALA A 101 -16.36 7.04 -5.59
N ALA A 102 -16.09 7.13 -6.89
CA ALA A 102 -14.83 6.75 -7.49
C ALA A 102 -13.74 7.85 -7.42
N ARG A 103 -13.95 8.94 -6.67
CA ARG A 103 -13.00 10.04 -6.47
C ARG A 103 -12.67 10.21 -4.97
N PRO A 104 -11.84 9.34 -4.40
CA PRO A 104 -11.59 9.33 -2.94
C PRO A 104 -10.72 10.48 -2.43
N PHE A 105 -10.16 11.31 -3.32
CA PHE A 105 -9.16 12.32 -2.99
C PHE A 105 -9.70 13.74 -2.88
N VAL A 106 -11.02 13.90 -2.73
CA VAL A 106 -11.62 15.24 -2.54
C VAL A 106 -11.14 15.85 -1.21
N LEU A 107 -10.81 17.14 -1.24
CA LEU A 107 -10.35 17.88 -0.06
C LEU A 107 -11.48 18.69 0.57
N LYS A 108 -11.43 18.85 1.90
CA LYS A 108 -12.40 19.65 2.67
C LYS A 108 -12.47 21.09 2.18
N ASP A 109 -11.32 21.71 1.91
CA ASP A 109 -11.25 23.09 1.44
C ASP A 109 -11.94 23.27 0.09
N ASP A 110 -11.79 22.32 -0.83
CA ASP A 110 -12.47 22.31 -2.12
C ASP A 110 -13.99 22.20 -1.95
N ILE A 111 -14.47 21.35 -1.05
CA ILE A 111 -15.89 21.17 -0.71
C ILE A 111 -16.47 22.46 -0.13
N LEU A 112 -15.78 23.06 0.85
CA LEU A 112 -16.21 24.29 1.49
C LEU A 112 -16.21 25.48 0.51
N ASN A 113 -15.24 25.54 -0.40
CA ASN A 113 -15.19 26.58 -1.43
C ASN A 113 -16.36 26.47 -2.41
N LEU A 114 -16.74 25.25 -2.82
CA LEU A 114 -17.94 25.02 -3.63
C LEU A 114 -19.20 25.53 -2.91
N TYR A 115 -19.41 25.08 -1.68
CA TYR A 115 -20.57 25.47 -0.89
C TYR A 115 -20.68 26.99 -0.71
N LYS A 116 -19.59 27.66 -0.29
CA LYS A 116 -19.54 29.11 -0.11
C LYS A 116 -19.76 29.85 -1.42
N THR A 117 -19.28 29.31 -2.53
CA THR A 117 -19.48 29.93 -3.85
C THR A 117 -20.97 29.94 -4.23
N VAL A 118 -21.66 28.80 -4.09
CA VAL A 118 -23.10 28.72 -4.37
C VAL A 118 -23.90 29.65 -3.47
N GLN A 119 -23.57 29.70 -2.17
CA GLN A 119 -24.22 30.65 -1.23
C GLN A 119 -24.07 32.10 -1.63
N LYS A 120 -22.87 32.48 -2.12
CA LYS A 120 -22.55 33.86 -2.49
C LYS A 120 -23.15 34.28 -3.83
N THR A 121 -23.13 33.38 -4.82
CA THR A 121 -23.49 33.73 -6.21
C THR A 121 -24.91 33.33 -6.57
N SER A 122 -25.55 32.49 -5.79
CA SER A 122 -26.82 31.83 -6.15
C SER A 122 -26.76 31.15 -7.53
N ASN A 123 -25.56 30.63 -7.88
CA ASN A 123 -25.29 29.90 -9.12
C ASN A 123 -24.68 28.56 -8.79
N TRP A 124 -24.84 27.58 -9.67
CA TRP A 124 -24.23 26.26 -9.49
C TRP A 124 -22.72 26.34 -9.64
N ALA A 125 -21.99 25.43 -9.01
CA ALA A 125 -20.55 25.43 -8.98
C ALA A 125 -19.97 24.01 -9.14
N THR A 126 -18.82 23.89 -9.79
CA THR A 126 -18.15 22.60 -9.99
C THR A 126 -16.65 22.69 -9.75
N LEU A 127 -16.08 21.58 -9.27
CA LEU A 127 -14.63 21.42 -9.29
C LEU A 127 -14.12 21.11 -10.69
N ALA A 128 -12.97 21.65 -11.01
CA ALA A 128 -12.30 21.36 -12.28
C ALA A 128 -10.78 21.43 -12.15
N SER A 129 -10.08 20.88 -13.12
CA SER A 129 -8.66 21.10 -13.36
C SER A 129 -8.46 21.73 -14.75
N LYS A 130 -7.41 22.55 -14.91
CA LYS A 130 -7.03 23.04 -16.22
C LYS A 130 -6.51 21.88 -17.07
N VAL A 131 -6.88 21.86 -18.34
CA VAL A 131 -6.36 20.90 -19.30
C VAL A 131 -4.90 21.28 -19.63
N ILE A 132 -3.99 20.34 -19.38
CA ILE A 132 -2.56 20.52 -19.62
C ILE A 132 -2.19 20.05 -21.02
N ASP A 133 -2.76 18.92 -21.45
CA ASP A 133 -2.47 18.30 -22.75
C ASP A 133 -3.14 19.03 -23.91
N THR A 134 -2.60 18.84 -25.12
CA THR A 134 -3.24 19.32 -26.34
C THR A 134 -4.45 18.46 -26.67
N ILE A 135 -5.64 19.05 -26.68
CA ILE A 135 -6.89 18.36 -27.03
C ILE A 135 -7.19 18.55 -28.51
N LYS A 136 -7.50 17.45 -29.17
CA LYS A 136 -7.99 17.43 -30.56
C LYS A 136 -9.39 16.84 -30.61
N GLU A 137 -10.27 17.54 -31.26
CA GLU A 137 -11.56 17.00 -31.71
C GLU A 137 -11.32 16.28 -33.03
N ILE A 138 -11.62 14.98 -33.08
CA ILE A 138 -11.42 14.12 -34.25
C ILE A 138 -12.77 13.60 -34.71
N ASN A 139 -13.23 14.12 -35.84
CA ASN A 139 -14.40 13.65 -36.58
C ASN A 139 -13.93 13.25 -37.97
N ASP A 140 -14.57 13.75 -39.03
CA ASP A 140 -14.09 13.61 -40.41
C ASP A 140 -12.79 14.40 -40.67
N SER A 141 -12.49 15.36 -39.79
CA SER A 141 -11.25 16.14 -39.77
C SER A 141 -10.73 16.29 -38.34
N ALA A 142 -9.48 16.73 -38.18
CA ALA A 142 -8.85 17.00 -36.89
C ALA A 142 -8.83 18.50 -36.60
N LYS A 143 -9.40 18.92 -35.45
CA LYS A 143 -9.34 20.29 -34.95
C LYS A 143 -8.62 20.35 -33.62
N THR A 144 -7.60 21.17 -33.51
CA THR A 144 -6.94 21.44 -32.20
C THR A 144 -7.76 22.51 -31.46
N LEU A 145 -8.16 22.18 -30.21
CA LEU A 145 -8.92 23.11 -29.39
C LEU A 145 -7.98 24.05 -28.62
N THR A 146 -8.40 25.30 -28.43
CA THR A 146 -7.67 26.26 -27.62
C THR A 146 -7.81 25.91 -26.15
N ARG A 147 -6.71 25.48 -25.56
CA ARG A 147 -6.65 24.88 -24.22
C ARG A 147 -6.97 25.86 -23.09
N ASP A 148 -6.78 27.18 -23.29
CA ASP A 148 -6.97 28.21 -22.26
C ASP A 148 -8.39 28.25 -21.68
N ASN A 149 -9.38 27.82 -22.48
CA ASN A 149 -10.79 27.75 -22.11
C ASN A 149 -11.30 26.33 -21.83
N LEU A 150 -10.41 25.35 -21.76
CA LEU A 150 -10.79 23.97 -21.51
C LEU A 150 -10.50 23.58 -20.05
N TYR A 151 -11.50 22.98 -19.43
CA TYR A 151 -11.46 22.47 -18.07
C TYR A 151 -11.89 21.01 -18.05
N ALA A 152 -11.14 20.18 -17.34
CA ALA A 152 -11.56 18.82 -17.03
C ALA A 152 -12.42 18.87 -15.76
N ILE A 153 -13.74 18.69 -15.95
CA ILE A 153 -14.73 18.80 -14.88
C ILE A 153 -14.65 17.57 -13.97
N SER A 154 -14.72 17.82 -12.67
CA SER A 154 -14.71 16.78 -11.64
C SER A 154 -15.89 16.97 -10.68
N THR A 155 -15.95 16.13 -9.66
CA THR A 155 -16.94 16.22 -8.58
C THR A 155 -16.24 16.41 -7.24
N PRO A 156 -16.87 17.03 -6.23
CA PRO A 156 -18.30 17.39 -6.12
C PRO A 156 -18.72 18.49 -7.09
N GLN A 157 -20.01 18.43 -7.46
CA GLN A 157 -20.72 19.46 -8.20
C GLN A 157 -21.85 19.98 -7.30
N ALA A 158 -21.87 21.27 -7.05
CA ALA A 158 -22.83 21.89 -6.13
C ALA A 158 -23.99 22.52 -6.90
N VAL A 159 -25.19 22.12 -6.56
CA VAL A 159 -26.44 22.53 -7.22
C VAL A 159 -27.45 23.11 -6.23
N ILE A 160 -28.38 23.93 -6.73
CA ILE A 160 -29.58 24.34 -5.98
C ILE A 160 -30.63 23.25 -6.19
N LYS A 161 -31.08 22.62 -5.09
CA LYS A 161 -31.92 21.42 -5.10
C LYS A 161 -33.12 21.50 -6.01
N ASP A 162 -34.00 22.49 -5.79
CA ASP A 162 -35.27 22.55 -6.52
C ASP A 162 -35.07 22.88 -8.01
N GLU A 163 -34.06 23.70 -8.33
CA GLU A 163 -33.69 23.94 -9.72
C GLU A 163 -33.18 22.67 -10.40
N TYR A 164 -32.31 21.92 -9.73
CA TYR A 164 -31.76 20.68 -10.28
C TYR A 164 -32.86 19.65 -10.57
N ILE A 165 -33.78 19.44 -9.62
CA ILE A 165 -34.89 18.52 -9.77
C ILE A 165 -35.75 18.90 -10.99
N ASN A 166 -36.11 20.18 -11.11
CA ASN A 166 -36.93 20.65 -12.21
C ASN A 166 -36.20 20.50 -13.56
N TYR A 167 -34.95 20.91 -13.65
CA TYR A 167 -34.21 20.88 -14.92
C TYR A 167 -33.90 19.47 -15.39
N VAL A 168 -33.56 18.55 -14.47
CA VAL A 168 -33.33 17.15 -14.82
C VAL A 168 -34.60 16.45 -15.27
N ASN A 169 -35.75 16.78 -14.66
CA ASN A 169 -37.05 16.25 -15.09
C ASN A 169 -37.44 16.74 -16.48
N ASP A 170 -37.24 18.04 -16.77
CA ASP A 170 -37.47 18.62 -18.10
C ASP A 170 -36.59 17.98 -19.18
N LEU A 171 -35.38 17.52 -18.80
CA LEU A 171 -34.40 16.87 -19.65
C LEU A 171 -34.41 15.35 -19.55
N SER A 172 -35.48 14.74 -19.04
CA SER A 172 -35.58 13.28 -18.79
C SER A 172 -35.24 12.41 -20.02
N HIS A 173 -35.47 12.90 -21.23
CA HIS A 173 -35.15 12.21 -22.49
C HIS A 173 -33.73 12.48 -23.02
N THR A 174 -32.97 13.40 -22.36
CA THR A 174 -31.61 13.76 -22.72
C THR A 174 -30.62 12.91 -21.94
N ASN A 175 -29.54 12.47 -22.58
CA ASN A 175 -28.44 11.82 -21.88
C ASN A 175 -27.44 12.88 -21.41
N LEU A 176 -27.50 13.21 -20.14
CA LEU A 176 -26.63 14.21 -19.51
C LEU A 176 -25.26 13.61 -19.20
N LEU A 177 -24.20 14.36 -19.48
CA LEU A 177 -22.82 13.91 -19.26
C LEU A 177 -22.32 14.24 -17.84
N ASP A 178 -22.81 15.33 -17.25
CA ASP A 178 -22.53 15.72 -15.87
C ASP A 178 -23.72 16.45 -15.23
N ASP A 179 -23.58 16.85 -13.97
CA ASP A 179 -24.67 17.48 -13.21
C ASP A 179 -24.77 18.99 -13.46
N MET A 180 -23.85 19.59 -14.23
CA MET A 180 -23.91 21.02 -14.63
C MET A 180 -24.67 21.25 -15.92
N GLN A 181 -24.74 20.24 -16.80
CA GLN A 181 -25.42 20.36 -18.09
C GLN A 181 -26.89 20.81 -18.02
N PRO A 182 -27.71 20.42 -17.02
CA PRO A 182 -29.06 20.95 -16.91
C PRO A 182 -29.12 22.48 -16.81
N LEU A 183 -28.22 23.11 -16.06
CA LEU A 183 -28.11 24.56 -15.96
C LEU A 183 -27.75 25.21 -17.33
N GLU A 184 -26.80 24.60 -18.03
CA GLU A 184 -26.31 25.06 -19.31
C GLU A 184 -27.40 25.00 -20.38
N ILE A 185 -28.16 23.90 -20.47
CA ILE A 185 -29.19 23.67 -21.47
C ILE A 185 -30.44 24.53 -21.19
N ILE A 186 -30.94 24.53 -19.94
CA ILE A 186 -32.20 25.20 -19.60
C ILE A 186 -32.04 26.74 -19.46
N LYS A 187 -30.93 27.19 -18.89
CA LYS A 187 -30.73 28.62 -18.58
C LYS A 187 -29.69 29.29 -19.47
N GLY A 188 -28.92 28.54 -20.27
CA GLY A 188 -27.79 29.10 -21.03
C GLY A 188 -26.69 29.70 -20.13
N LYS A 189 -26.64 29.29 -18.84
CA LYS A 189 -25.67 29.79 -17.88
C LYS A 189 -24.52 28.83 -17.72
N LYS A 190 -23.33 29.35 -17.52
CA LYS A 190 -22.15 28.56 -17.11
C LYS A 190 -22.13 28.43 -15.59
N PRO A 191 -21.71 27.28 -15.04
CA PRO A 191 -21.46 27.14 -13.60
C PRO A 191 -20.22 27.96 -13.17
N GLU A 192 -20.10 28.21 -11.90
CA GLU A 192 -18.85 28.71 -11.29
C GLU A 192 -17.80 27.58 -11.30
N ILE A 193 -16.62 27.88 -11.84
CA ILE A 193 -15.53 26.92 -11.91
C ILE A 193 -14.55 27.16 -10.76
N ILE A 194 -14.36 26.15 -9.93
CA ILE A 194 -13.39 26.14 -8.84
C ILE A 194 -12.27 25.18 -9.19
N ILE A 195 -11.05 25.70 -9.27
CA ILE A 195 -9.89 24.85 -9.54
C ILE A 195 -9.58 24.03 -8.31
N SER A 196 -9.59 22.70 -8.45
CA SER A 196 -9.25 21.77 -7.37
C SER A 196 -7.81 21.97 -6.94
N SER A 197 -7.59 21.98 -5.64
CA SER A 197 -6.28 22.18 -5.02
C SER A 197 -5.38 20.94 -5.11
N ASN A 198 -5.94 19.79 -5.44
CA ASN A 198 -5.19 18.52 -5.61
C ASN A 198 -5.64 17.74 -6.86
N ASN A 199 -4.99 16.61 -7.08
CA ASN A 199 -5.35 15.69 -8.15
C ASN A 199 -6.53 14.79 -7.73
N ASN A 200 -7.76 15.32 -7.76
CA ASN A 200 -9.01 14.61 -7.46
C ASN A 200 -9.45 13.74 -8.65
N PHE A 201 -8.57 12.78 -9.08
CA PHE A 201 -8.84 11.96 -10.25
C PHE A 201 -9.90 10.88 -9.98
N LYS A 202 -10.55 10.43 -11.05
CA LYS A 202 -11.55 9.36 -11.00
C LYS A 202 -10.88 8.02 -11.26
N ILE A 203 -11.00 7.09 -10.32
CA ILE A 203 -10.52 5.73 -10.49
C ILE A 203 -11.40 5.02 -11.53
N THR A 204 -10.83 4.70 -12.70
CA THR A 204 -11.53 4.08 -13.84
C THR A 204 -10.85 2.83 -14.37
N THR A 205 -9.53 2.79 -14.34
CA THR A 205 -8.68 1.72 -14.87
C THR A 205 -7.96 0.96 -13.76
N LYS A 206 -7.30 -0.17 -14.12
CA LYS A 206 -6.43 -0.89 -13.17
C LYS A 206 -5.24 -0.04 -12.72
N SER A 207 -4.64 0.74 -13.62
CA SER A 207 -3.55 1.66 -13.29
C SER A 207 -3.97 2.73 -12.29
N ASP A 208 -5.23 3.23 -12.40
CA ASP A 208 -5.76 4.19 -11.41
C ASP A 208 -5.89 3.55 -10.03
N ILE A 209 -6.26 2.25 -9.96
CA ILE A 209 -6.35 1.51 -8.70
C ILE A 209 -4.97 1.38 -8.04
N GLU A 210 -3.95 1.02 -8.81
CA GLU A 210 -2.58 0.92 -8.30
C GLU A 210 -2.05 2.27 -7.82
N TYR A 211 -2.30 3.33 -8.56
CA TYR A 211 -1.94 4.67 -8.16
C TYR A 211 -2.70 5.14 -6.92
N ALA A 212 -3.98 4.83 -6.81
CA ALA A 212 -4.78 5.12 -5.62
C ALA A 212 -4.28 4.36 -4.39
N LYS A 213 -3.89 3.09 -4.53
CA LYS A 213 -3.24 2.32 -3.46
C LYS A 213 -1.96 3.00 -3.01
N TYR A 214 -1.09 3.37 -3.94
CA TYR A 214 0.14 4.09 -3.63
C TYR A 214 -0.11 5.37 -2.83
N LEU A 215 -1.16 6.14 -3.16
CA LEU A 215 -1.50 7.38 -2.47
C LEU A 215 -2.15 7.17 -1.10
N LEU A 216 -3.06 6.17 -0.96
CA LEU A 216 -3.85 5.94 0.26
C LEU A 216 -3.14 5.04 1.28
N GLU A 217 -2.40 4.05 0.81
CA GLU A 217 -1.63 3.15 1.67
C GLU A 217 -0.29 3.77 2.05
N GLY A 218 0.07 4.87 1.40
CA GLY A 218 1.39 5.48 1.44
C GLY A 218 2.40 4.59 0.70
N ASN A 219 3.63 5.07 0.50
CA ASN A 219 4.74 4.16 0.54
C ASN A 219 4.64 3.52 1.92
N ASN A 220 4.24 2.25 2.03
CA ASN A 220 4.63 1.45 3.17
C ASN A 220 6.13 1.70 3.25
N LYS A 221 6.54 2.62 4.12
CA LYS A 221 7.94 2.80 4.45
C LYS A 221 8.29 1.47 5.08
N MET A 222 8.72 0.53 4.23
CA MET A 222 9.29 -0.71 4.75
C MET A 222 10.35 -0.24 5.74
N ASP A 223 10.15 -0.55 7.01
CA ASP A 223 11.17 -0.30 8.03
C ASP A 223 12.31 -1.28 7.75
N TYR A 224 13.34 -0.77 7.06
CA TYR A 224 14.55 -1.53 6.80
C TYR A 224 15.52 -1.37 7.95
N ARG A 225 16.00 -2.49 8.48
CA ARG A 225 17.01 -2.52 9.52
C ARG A 225 18.16 -3.41 9.11
N SER A 226 19.38 -2.92 9.36
CA SER A 226 20.61 -3.64 9.10
C SER A 226 21.21 -4.17 10.40
N GLY A 227 21.68 -5.40 10.38
CA GLY A 227 22.42 -6.00 11.49
C GLY A 227 23.75 -6.58 11.04
N LEU A 228 24.77 -6.42 11.90
CA LEU A 228 26.09 -7.00 11.72
C LEU A 228 26.31 -8.03 12.81
N GLY A 229 26.70 -9.23 12.40
CA GLY A 229 27.11 -10.29 13.32
C GLY A 229 28.54 -10.74 13.04
N TYR A 230 29.26 -11.04 14.10
CA TYR A 230 30.61 -11.59 14.07
C TYR A 230 30.68 -12.78 15.01
N ASP A 231 31.37 -13.83 14.58
CA ASP A 231 31.73 -14.95 15.45
C ASP A 231 33.10 -15.52 15.05
N ILE A 232 33.83 -16.13 16.00
CA ILE A 232 35.12 -16.75 15.80
C ILE A 232 35.26 -17.96 16.69
N HIS A 233 35.68 -19.09 16.11
CA HIS A 233 35.97 -20.30 16.83
C HIS A 233 37.35 -20.82 16.50
N ARG A 234 38.04 -21.40 17.51
CA ARG A 234 39.34 -22.06 17.29
C ARG A 234 39.16 -23.43 16.63
N LEU A 235 40.15 -23.84 15.85
CA LEU A 235 40.24 -25.18 15.27
C LEU A 235 40.84 -26.17 16.28
N GLY A 236 40.30 -27.38 16.34
CA GLY A 236 40.76 -28.46 17.18
C GLY A 236 40.72 -29.80 16.44
N LYS A 237 41.53 -30.76 16.90
CA LYS A 237 41.52 -32.14 16.39
C LYS A 237 40.27 -32.90 16.85
N ASN A 238 39.97 -33.98 16.15
CA ASN A 238 38.89 -34.92 16.49
C ASN A 238 37.48 -34.32 16.54
N ARG A 239 37.23 -33.27 15.78
CA ARG A 239 35.89 -32.67 15.55
C ARG A 239 35.63 -32.55 14.06
N LYS A 240 34.37 -32.70 13.68
CA LYS A 240 33.92 -32.37 12.31
C LYS A 240 33.96 -30.86 12.12
N LEU A 241 34.31 -30.43 10.93
CA LEU A 241 34.17 -29.03 10.52
C LEU A 241 32.79 -28.84 9.91
N ILE A 242 31.92 -28.11 10.61
CA ILE A 242 30.60 -27.73 10.11
C ILE A 242 30.58 -26.26 9.87
N LEU A 243 30.25 -25.84 8.66
CA LEU A 243 30.10 -24.42 8.30
C LEU A 243 28.78 -24.23 7.52
N CYS A 244 27.92 -23.35 8.02
CA CYS A 244 26.60 -23.09 7.45
C CYS A 244 25.75 -24.38 7.34
N GLY A 245 25.81 -25.26 8.36
CA GLY A 245 25.12 -26.55 8.40
C GLY A 245 25.63 -27.59 7.41
N VAL A 246 26.78 -27.37 6.75
CA VAL A 246 27.42 -28.26 5.78
C VAL A 246 28.69 -28.85 6.39
N GLU A 247 28.83 -30.18 6.36
CA GLU A 247 30.07 -30.86 6.77
C GLU A 247 31.16 -30.64 5.70
N ILE A 248 32.28 -30.09 6.14
CA ILE A 248 33.44 -29.76 5.31
C ILE A 248 34.55 -30.74 5.57
N GLU A 249 35.11 -31.34 4.54
CA GLU A 249 36.23 -32.26 4.62
C GLU A 249 37.48 -31.53 5.18
N SER A 250 37.90 -31.91 6.40
CA SER A 250 39.03 -31.25 7.12
C SER A 250 39.55 -32.15 8.22
N GLU A 251 40.86 -32.11 8.50
CA GLU A 251 41.51 -32.76 9.66
C GLU A 251 41.15 -32.10 11.00
N PHE A 252 40.65 -30.86 10.96
CA PHE A 252 40.31 -30.07 12.12
C PHE A 252 38.87 -29.56 12.02
N GLY A 253 38.15 -29.55 13.14
CA GLY A 253 36.83 -28.91 13.24
C GLY A 253 36.84 -27.79 14.26
N LEU A 254 35.76 -27.04 14.30
CA LEU A 254 35.61 -25.90 15.23
C LEU A 254 35.29 -26.42 16.67
N VAL A 255 35.79 -25.72 17.66
CA VAL A 255 35.61 -26.03 19.09
C VAL A 255 34.65 -24.97 19.68
N GLY A 256 33.52 -25.42 20.19
CA GLY A 256 32.50 -24.62 20.85
C GLY A 256 31.55 -25.48 21.66
N HIS A 257 30.54 -24.84 22.27
CA HIS A 257 29.56 -25.54 23.13
C HIS A 257 28.54 -26.33 22.30
N SER A 258 28.05 -25.75 21.18
CA SER A 258 27.18 -26.39 20.17
C SER A 258 28.02 -27.21 19.13
N ASP A 259 27.54 -27.35 17.93
CA ASP A 259 28.30 -27.85 16.78
C ASP A 259 29.39 -26.86 16.30
N ALA A 260 29.44 -25.67 16.94
CA ALA A 260 30.39 -24.60 16.67
C ALA A 260 30.33 -24.02 15.23
N ASP A 261 29.14 -24.01 14.60
CA ASP A 261 28.97 -23.42 13.29
C ASP A 261 29.07 -21.90 13.34
N VAL A 262 30.29 -21.41 13.20
CA VAL A 262 30.62 -19.97 13.24
C VAL A 262 29.86 -19.14 12.22
N VAL A 263 29.40 -19.75 11.10
CA VAL A 263 28.66 -19.05 10.06
C VAL A 263 27.21 -18.81 10.50
N LEU A 264 26.53 -19.85 10.98
CA LEU A 264 25.16 -19.73 11.46
C LEU A 264 25.08 -18.84 12.72
N HIS A 265 26.09 -18.92 13.62
CA HIS A 265 26.15 -18.04 14.80
C HIS A 265 26.29 -16.56 14.41
N ALA A 266 27.18 -16.23 13.48
CA ALA A 266 27.33 -14.86 13.00
C ALA A 266 26.04 -14.34 12.34
N ILE A 267 25.33 -15.20 11.56
CA ILE A 267 24.07 -14.79 10.93
C ILE A 267 22.96 -14.58 12.00
N MET A 268 22.85 -15.46 13.00
CA MET A 268 21.88 -15.30 14.09
C MET A 268 22.11 -14.02 14.87
N ASN A 269 23.37 -13.67 15.20
CA ASN A 269 23.71 -12.40 15.84
C ASN A 269 23.33 -11.21 14.97
N ALA A 270 23.56 -11.28 13.66
CA ALA A 270 23.16 -10.22 12.73
C ALA A 270 21.63 -10.04 12.70
N LEU A 271 20.87 -11.14 12.67
CA LEU A 271 19.40 -11.13 12.66
C LEU A 271 18.83 -10.54 13.95
N LEU A 272 19.28 -11.01 15.11
CA LEU A 272 18.83 -10.51 16.40
C LEU A 272 19.22 -9.02 16.59
N GLY A 273 20.44 -8.65 16.22
CA GLY A 273 20.88 -7.25 16.28
C GLY A 273 20.05 -6.33 15.38
N ALA A 274 19.73 -6.75 14.15
CA ALA A 274 18.87 -5.97 13.26
C ALA A 274 17.46 -5.74 13.84
N ALA A 275 16.90 -6.75 14.51
CA ALA A 275 15.60 -6.67 15.16
C ALA A 275 15.64 -5.98 16.55
N SER A 276 16.82 -5.58 17.04
CA SER A 276 17.03 -5.04 18.40
C SER A 276 16.65 -6.02 19.51
N LEU A 277 16.94 -7.32 19.29
CA LEU A 277 16.61 -8.43 20.20
C LEU A 277 17.84 -8.96 20.98
N GLY A 278 18.92 -8.21 21.07
CA GLY A 278 20.15 -8.66 21.78
C GLY A 278 21.01 -9.59 20.92
N ASP A 279 21.58 -10.63 21.52
CA ASP A 279 22.48 -11.58 20.88
C ASP A 279 22.13 -13.04 21.20
N ILE A 280 22.81 -14.02 20.52
CA ILE A 280 22.55 -15.45 20.70
C ILE A 280 22.88 -15.93 22.13
N GLY A 281 23.77 -15.30 22.86
CA GLY A 281 24.14 -15.68 24.22
C GLY A 281 23.02 -15.44 25.23
N GLU A 282 22.17 -14.45 24.98
CA GLU A 282 20.98 -14.17 25.80
C GLU A 282 19.91 -15.28 25.67
N TYR A 283 19.75 -15.85 24.48
CA TYR A 283 18.73 -16.88 24.20
C TYR A 283 19.24 -18.30 24.39
N PHE A 284 20.55 -18.54 24.12
CA PHE A 284 21.16 -19.87 24.11
C PHE A 284 22.48 -19.85 24.90
N PRO A 285 22.43 -19.63 26.22
CA PRO A 285 23.63 -19.48 27.02
C PRO A 285 24.44 -20.77 27.08
N ASP A 286 25.76 -20.68 26.95
CA ASP A 286 26.71 -21.82 27.04
C ASP A 286 26.65 -22.54 28.40
N SER A 287 26.08 -21.91 29.43
CA SER A 287 25.90 -22.54 30.74
C SER A 287 24.74 -23.53 30.79
N ASP A 288 23.83 -23.55 29.81
CA ASP A 288 22.70 -24.46 29.77
C ASP A 288 23.07 -25.77 29.05
N PRO A 289 23.08 -26.91 29.76
CA PRO A 289 23.40 -28.21 29.17
C PRO A 289 22.49 -28.60 27.99
N LYS A 290 21.31 -28.05 27.86
CA LYS A 290 20.35 -28.27 26.76
C LYS A 290 20.96 -27.96 25.40
N TYR A 291 21.89 -27.04 25.32
CA TYR A 291 22.48 -26.57 24.06
C TYR A 291 23.82 -27.22 23.73
N LYS A 292 24.29 -28.13 24.58
CA LYS A 292 25.54 -28.85 24.35
C LYS A 292 25.44 -29.75 23.10
N ASP A 293 26.38 -29.57 22.18
CA ASP A 293 26.50 -30.32 20.90
C ASP A 293 25.24 -30.25 20.03
N ILE A 294 24.36 -29.23 20.24
CA ILE A 294 23.16 -29.03 19.45
C ILE A 294 23.50 -28.54 18.01
N ASP A 295 22.71 -28.99 17.03
CA ASP A 295 22.79 -28.51 15.64
C ASP A 295 22.33 -27.06 15.57
N SER A 296 23.22 -26.13 15.14
CA SER A 296 22.95 -24.69 15.05
C SER A 296 21.77 -24.35 14.11
N LYS A 297 21.36 -25.25 13.22
CA LYS A 297 20.15 -25.07 12.42
C LYS A 297 18.86 -25.09 13.27
N ILE A 298 18.89 -25.76 14.43
CA ILE A 298 17.74 -25.76 15.36
C ILE A 298 17.65 -24.39 16.02
N LEU A 299 18.78 -23.88 16.53
CA LEU A 299 18.85 -22.53 17.12
C LEU A 299 18.45 -21.45 16.11
N PHE A 300 18.89 -21.60 14.86
CA PHE A 300 18.57 -20.69 13.78
C PHE A 300 17.05 -20.60 13.53
N LYS A 301 16.34 -21.72 13.56
CA LYS A 301 14.87 -21.73 13.42
C LYS A 301 14.19 -21.02 14.57
N GLU A 302 14.69 -21.11 15.78
CA GLU A 302 14.16 -20.37 16.93
C GLU A 302 14.36 -18.85 16.74
N VAL A 303 15.54 -18.43 16.26
CA VAL A 303 15.78 -17.01 15.91
C VAL A 303 14.84 -16.52 14.81
N MET A 304 14.63 -17.32 13.75
CA MET A 304 13.68 -16.97 12.71
C MET A 304 12.24 -16.82 13.24
N ASN A 305 11.83 -17.68 14.18
CA ASN A 305 10.52 -17.54 14.82
C ASN A 305 10.41 -16.26 15.66
N LEU A 306 11.49 -15.83 16.32
CA LEU A 306 11.51 -14.55 17.03
C LEU A 306 11.30 -13.35 16.06
N LEU A 307 12.00 -13.37 14.91
CA LEU A 307 11.84 -12.35 13.89
C LEU A 307 10.41 -12.32 13.32
N ASP A 308 9.86 -13.50 13.00
CA ASP A 308 8.50 -13.64 12.46
C ASP A 308 7.45 -13.10 13.46
N ASN A 309 7.62 -13.35 14.77
CA ASN A 309 6.74 -12.84 15.82
C ASN A 309 6.78 -11.29 15.92
N GLU A 310 7.94 -10.70 15.66
CA GLU A 310 8.11 -9.23 15.59
C GLU A 310 7.66 -8.65 14.23
N GLY A 311 7.25 -9.49 13.29
CA GLY A 311 6.77 -9.09 11.96
C GLY A 311 7.88 -8.78 10.95
N TYR A 312 9.14 -9.12 11.26
CA TYR A 312 10.26 -8.90 10.34
C TYR A 312 10.44 -10.03 9.34
N LYS A 313 10.88 -9.67 8.14
CA LYS A 313 11.31 -10.58 7.07
C LYS A 313 12.72 -10.27 6.66
N VAL A 314 13.47 -11.29 6.29
CA VAL A 314 14.83 -11.10 5.75
C VAL A 314 14.74 -10.62 4.30
N ALA A 315 15.37 -9.49 4.01
CA ALA A 315 15.42 -8.92 2.68
C ALA A 315 16.68 -9.34 1.91
N ASN A 316 17.84 -9.45 2.61
CA ASN A 316 19.13 -9.79 2.00
C ASN A 316 20.12 -10.28 3.07
N LEU A 317 21.07 -11.13 2.66
CA LEU A 317 22.18 -11.63 3.48
C LEU A 317 23.49 -11.57 2.69
N ASP A 318 24.53 -11.00 3.30
CA ASP A 318 25.93 -11.03 2.81
C ASP A 318 26.84 -11.59 3.89
N VAL A 319 27.53 -12.70 3.59
CA VAL A 319 28.41 -13.40 4.51
C VAL A 319 29.85 -13.39 4.01
N SER A 320 30.80 -13.15 4.89
CA SER A 320 32.22 -13.28 4.64
C SER A 320 32.86 -14.24 5.65
N ILE A 321 33.22 -15.43 5.16
CA ILE A 321 33.92 -16.45 5.95
C ILE A 321 35.42 -16.22 5.82
N ILE A 322 36.12 -16.02 6.94
CA ILE A 322 37.56 -15.79 6.99
C ILE A 322 38.23 -17.07 7.42
N CYS A 323 38.86 -17.77 6.46
CA CYS A 323 39.37 -19.12 6.64
C CYS A 323 40.63 -19.34 5.80
N GLN A 324 41.76 -19.63 6.46
CA GLN A 324 43.01 -19.91 5.74
C GLN A 324 42.97 -21.24 5.01
N ARG A 325 42.35 -22.26 5.61
CA ARG A 325 42.10 -23.61 5.06
C ARG A 325 40.95 -24.31 5.82
N PRO A 326 40.18 -25.22 5.16
CA PRO A 326 40.29 -25.64 3.75
C PRO A 326 39.73 -24.58 2.76
N LYS A 327 39.92 -24.82 1.43
CA LYS A 327 39.31 -24.00 0.40
C LYS A 327 37.80 -24.28 0.35
N LEU A 328 36.97 -23.22 0.45
CA LEU A 328 35.51 -23.33 0.59
C LEU A 328 34.74 -23.23 -0.74
N LEU A 329 35.39 -22.98 -1.86
CA LEU A 329 34.72 -22.69 -3.14
C LEU A 329 33.71 -23.79 -3.54
N LYS A 330 34.09 -25.07 -3.44
CA LYS A 330 33.25 -26.23 -3.80
C LYS A 330 32.03 -26.42 -2.88
N TYR A 331 32.04 -25.85 -1.66
CA TYR A 331 30.98 -25.97 -0.67
C TYR A 331 29.98 -24.79 -0.68
N LYS A 332 30.34 -23.63 -1.27
CA LYS A 332 29.46 -22.45 -1.31
C LYS A 332 28.05 -22.74 -1.86
N PRO A 333 27.88 -23.51 -2.96
CA PRO A 333 26.54 -23.81 -3.47
C PRO A 333 25.68 -24.59 -2.45
N LEU A 334 26.29 -25.53 -1.71
CA LEU A 334 25.60 -26.30 -0.67
C LEU A 334 25.21 -25.42 0.52
N MET A 335 26.13 -24.58 1.00
CA MET A 335 25.87 -23.61 2.05
C MET A 335 24.73 -22.67 1.67
N LYS A 336 24.74 -22.17 0.42
CA LYS A 336 23.70 -21.26 -0.09
C LYS A 336 22.34 -21.90 -0.09
N LYS A 337 22.25 -23.19 -0.49
CA LYS A 337 21.01 -23.96 -0.44
C LYS A 337 20.45 -24.07 0.97
N VAL A 338 21.32 -24.37 1.97
CA VAL A 338 20.91 -24.41 3.38
C VAL A 338 20.36 -23.07 3.84
N LEU A 339 20.98 -21.96 3.45
CA LEU A 339 20.52 -20.61 3.82
C LEU A 339 19.21 -20.23 3.14
N VAL A 340 18.97 -20.62 1.89
CA VAL A 340 17.67 -20.46 1.21
C VAL A 340 16.56 -21.11 2.03
N ASP A 341 16.79 -22.35 2.46
CA ASP A 341 15.80 -23.12 3.22
C ASP A 341 15.56 -22.54 4.63
N LEU A 342 16.61 -22.06 5.30
CA LEU A 342 16.51 -21.48 6.65
C LEU A 342 15.88 -20.08 6.65
N LEU A 343 16.29 -19.22 5.73
CA LEU A 343 15.86 -17.81 5.66
C LEU A 343 14.56 -17.61 4.89
N LYS A 344 14.14 -18.61 4.10
CA LYS A 344 12.96 -18.55 3.22
C LYS A 344 13.00 -17.38 2.22
N ILE A 345 14.19 -17.05 1.72
CA ILE A 345 14.40 -16.04 0.68
C ILE A 345 15.02 -16.65 -0.57
N SER A 346 14.90 -15.95 -1.71
CA SER A 346 15.44 -16.42 -2.98
C SER A 346 16.97 -16.39 -3.00
N GLU A 347 17.56 -17.27 -3.79
CA GLU A 347 19.02 -17.48 -3.86
C GLU A 347 19.81 -16.24 -4.26
N ASP A 348 19.25 -15.39 -5.10
CA ASP A 348 19.85 -14.12 -5.56
C ASP A 348 20.03 -13.09 -4.43
N LYS A 349 19.32 -13.25 -3.31
CA LYS A 349 19.41 -12.39 -2.11
C LYS A 349 20.46 -12.84 -1.10
N ILE A 350 21.16 -13.93 -1.39
CA ILE A 350 22.19 -14.50 -0.51
C ILE A 350 23.53 -14.48 -1.20
N ASN A 351 24.52 -13.83 -0.58
CA ASN A 351 25.90 -13.88 -1.03
C ASN A 351 26.82 -14.49 0.02
N ILE A 352 27.75 -15.38 -0.39
CA ILE A 352 28.77 -15.99 0.45
C ILE A 352 30.14 -15.74 -0.14
N LYS A 353 30.98 -15.03 0.60
CA LYS A 353 32.39 -14.80 0.33
C LYS A 353 33.25 -15.69 1.24
N ALA A 354 34.40 -16.10 0.77
CA ALA A 354 35.39 -16.80 1.57
C ALA A 354 36.75 -16.20 1.25
N ASN A 355 37.40 -15.67 2.26
CA ASN A 355 38.69 -14.98 2.15
C ASN A 355 39.71 -15.64 3.04
N THR A 356 41.00 -15.54 2.70
CA THR A 356 42.10 -15.81 3.62
C THR A 356 42.37 -14.58 4.46
N ASN A 357 43.18 -14.75 5.52
CA ASN A 357 43.69 -13.61 6.31
C ASN A 357 45.19 -13.40 6.03
N GLU A 358 45.65 -13.75 4.84
CA GLU A 358 47.00 -13.51 4.32
C GLU A 358 48.14 -13.91 5.28
N GLY A 359 47.93 -15.00 6.05
CA GLY A 359 48.89 -15.46 7.05
C GLY A 359 48.93 -14.64 8.35
N MET A 360 48.13 -13.60 8.46
CA MET A 360 48.07 -12.71 9.63
C MET A 360 47.22 -13.32 10.75
N ASP A 361 47.62 -13.04 12.02
CA ASP A 361 46.93 -13.44 13.25
C ASP A 361 46.66 -14.96 13.44
N ALA A 362 45.69 -15.31 14.31
CA ALA A 362 45.31 -16.70 14.59
C ALA A 362 44.59 -17.35 13.35
N ILE A 363 43.82 -16.59 12.61
CA ILE A 363 43.08 -17.09 11.44
C ILE A 363 44.06 -17.41 10.31
N GLY A 364 44.94 -16.45 10.00
CA GLY A 364 45.98 -16.64 8.95
C GLY A 364 46.95 -17.77 9.28
N LYS A 365 47.19 -18.04 10.57
CA LYS A 365 48.00 -19.21 11.02
C LYS A 365 47.20 -20.52 10.97
N GLY A 366 45.92 -20.51 10.60
CA GLY A 366 45.08 -21.68 10.51
C GLY A 366 44.70 -22.28 11.89
N LEU A 367 44.62 -21.41 12.91
CA LEU A 367 44.24 -21.81 14.29
C LEU A 367 42.78 -21.51 14.60
N ALA A 368 42.10 -20.70 13.78
CA ALA A 368 40.72 -20.30 13.95
C ALA A 368 40.04 -20.04 12.60
N ILE A 369 38.71 -20.05 12.60
CA ILE A 369 37.87 -19.56 11.49
C ILE A 369 36.94 -18.49 12.09
N ALA A 370 36.77 -17.39 11.37
CA ALA A 370 35.80 -16.33 11.73
C ALA A 370 34.78 -16.12 10.61
N CYS A 371 33.66 -15.52 10.99
CA CYS A 371 32.62 -15.14 10.07
C CYS A 371 32.10 -13.75 10.42
N LEU A 372 31.89 -12.94 9.39
CA LEU A 372 31.14 -11.71 9.41
C LEU A 372 29.86 -11.91 8.60
N ALA A 373 28.72 -11.56 9.15
CA ALA A 373 27.44 -11.59 8.47
C ALA A 373 26.80 -10.20 8.56
N ASN A 374 26.27 -9.73 7.44
CA ASN A 374 25.42 -8.55 7.38
C ASN A 374 24.06 -8.95 6.82
N VAL A 375 23.01 -8.61 7.54
CA VAL A 375 21.63 -8.85 7.12
C VAL A 375 20.87 -7.54 6.96
N LEU A 376 19.95 -7.53 6.03
CA LEU A 376 18.89 -6.54 5.92
C LEU A 376 17.56 -7.22 6.21
N ILE A 377 16.82 -6.70 7.18
CA ILE A 377 15.44 -7.13 7.47
C ILE A 377 14.48 -6.01 7.18
N CYS A 378 13.20 -6.33 7.01
CA CYS A 378 12.15 -5.34 6.76
C CYS A 378 10.79 -5.77 7.37
N LYS A 379 9.95 -4.81 7.70
CA LYS A 379 8.54 -4.98 8.06
C LYS A 379 7.68 -3.84 7.56
#